data_e7518cb336a01e06938d053c1e0ad5df
#
_entry.id   e7518cb336a01e06938d053c1e0ad5df
#
_cell.length_a   1.000
_cell.length_b   1.000
_cell.length_c   1.000
_cell.angle_alpha   90.00
_cell.angle_beta   90.00
_cell.angle_gamma   90.00
#
_symmetry.space_group_name_H-M   'P 1'
#
loop_
_entity.id
_entity.type
_entity.pdbx_description
1 polymer ?
#
loop_
_entity_poly.entity_id
_entity_poly.type
_entity_poly.pdbx_seq_one_letter_code
_entity_poly.pdbx_strand_id
1 'polypeptide(L)'
;MADLTTKYLGLNLKNPIVVGANNLSADQNKLKRLEEAGAAAVVYKSLFEEQIQLERAQLDEELTEFDERHPEMIKTHPDIEHSGPEEHLHNLEKAKNALTIPLVASLNAVYRETWVEYVKKIEETGVDGLELNFYHVPYSFDEDGKSIEDQQIDILREVKKNVSIPVSVKLSPFYNNLLNVIRKMDEVKINGFVLFNRFFEPEIDIEKEEHRFPFNLSSKGDYKLPLRYAGLLYNNIQGDICSSTGIFSGHDVIRMILAGADCTQVVSTIYINKFGHIGNMLSEMEKWMENKGYN
;
A
#
# COMPACT_ATOMS: atom_id res chain seq x y z
N MET A 1 12.58 26.74 -12.31
CA MET A 1 12.34 25.37 -11.81
C MET A 1 10.90 25.03 -12.17
N ALA A 2 10.70 23.91 -12.81
CA ALA A 2 9.34 23.45 -13.13
C ALA A 2 8.57 23.14 -11.85
N ASP A 3 7.27 23.42 -11.85
CA ASP A 3 6.38 23.08 -10.72
C ASP A 3 5.95 21.61 -10.83
N LEU A 4 6.43 20.77 -9.91
CA LEU A 4 6.10 19.35 -9.82
C LEU A 4 4.97 19.06 -8.83
N THR A 5 4.36 20.10 -8.22
CA THR A 5 3.31 19.90 -7.21
C THR A 5 2.10 19.20 -7.80
N THR A 6 1.46 18.38 -6.98
CA THR A 6 0.21 17.67 -7.34
C THR A 6 -0.67 17.51 -6.11
N LYS A 7 -1.88 16.99 -6.31
CA LYS A 7 -2.78 16.59 -5.22
C LYS A 7 -3.05 15.09 -5.30
N TYR A 8 -3.09 14.46 -4.13
CA TYR A 8 -3.49 13.07 -3.98
C TYR A 8 -4.16 12.87 -2.63
N LEU A 9 -5.31 12.22 -2.60
CA LEU A 9 -6.16 12.05 -1.41
C LEU A 9 -6.56 13.38 -0.74
N GLY A 10 -6.66 14.46 -1.51
CA GLY A 10 -6.86 15.80 -0.99
C GLY A 10 -5.63 16.44 -0.36
N LEU A 11 -4.51 15.73 -0.27
CA LEU A 11 -3.23 16.19 0.26
C LEU A 11 -2.42 16.89 -0.83
N ASN A 12 -1.78 18.01 -0.47
CA ASN A 12 -0.86 18.70 -1.37
C ASN A 12 0.50 18.00 -1.33
N LEU A 13 0.96 17.49 -2.45
CA LEU A 13 2.25 16.83 -2.60
C LEU A 13 3.25 17.73 -3.33
N LYS A 14 4.50 17.77 -2.86
CA LYS A 14 5.58 18.56 -3.48
C LYS A 14 6.01 18.05 -4.85
N ASN A 15 5.67 16.81 -5.19
CA ASN A 15 5.91 16.14 -6.48
C ASN A 15 5.06 14.85 -6.55
N PRO A 16 4.92 14.19 -7.71
CA PRO A 16 4.05 13.02 -7.86
C PRO A 16 4.70 11.69 -7.49
N ILE A 17 5.81 11.66 -6.73
CA ILE A 17 6.47 10.41 -6.34
C ILE A 17 6.14 10.07 -4.88
N VAL A 18 5.32 9.05 -4.70
CA VAL A 18 4.95 8.46 -3.41
C VAL A 18 5.73 7.15 -3.24
N VAL A 19 6.25 6.89 -2.05
CA VAL A 19 6.83 5.58 -1.73
C VAL A 19 5.73 4.65 -1.25
N GLY A 20 5.49 3.56 -1.98
CA GLY A 20 4.46 2.57 -1.62
C GLY A 20 4.84 1.73 -0.39
N ALA A 21 3.85 1.04 0.19
CA ALA A 21 4.03 0.18 1.35
C ALA A 21 5.12 -0.89 1.13
N ASN A 22 6.07 -0.96 2.04
CA ASN A 22 7.21 -1.90 1.96
C ASN A 22 7.95 -2.00 3.31
N ASN A 23 8.87 -2.96 3.46
CA ASN A 23 9.63 -3.15 4.69
C ASN A 23 10.58 -1.99 5.03
N LEU A 24 11.01 -1.18 4.06
CA LEU A 24 11.88 -0.02 4.34
C LEU A 24 11.11 1.08 5.07
N SER A 25 9.80 1.19 4.86
CA SER A 25 8.95 2.19 5.50
C SER A 25 8.58 1.84 6.97
N ALA A 26 8.96 0.68 7.47
CA ALA A 26 8.82 0.33 8.89
C ALA A 26 9.97 0.85 9.78
N ASP A 27 11.08 1.28 9.18
CA ASP A 27 12.28 1.75 9.87
C ASP A 27 12.33 3.30 9.84
N GLN A 28 12.33 3.92 11.02
CA GLN A 28 12.31 5.40 11.13
C GLN A 28 13.50 6.08 10.45
N ASN A 29 14.70 5.49 10.52
CA ASN A 29 15.87 6.08 9.87
C ASN A 29 15.75 5.99 8.34
N LYS A 30 15.18 4.91 7.84
CA LYS A 30 14.93 4.75 6.40
C LYS A 30 13.81 5.68 5.93
N LEU A 31 12.76 5.90 6.74
CA LEU A 31 11.70 6.88 6.46
C LEU A 31 12.27 8.28 6.24
N LYS A 32 13.12 8.77 7.15
CA LYS A 32 13.79 10.08 7.00
C LYS A 32 14.63 10.14 5.72
N ARG A 33 15.36 9.09 5.40
CA ARG A 33 16.14 9.03 4.16
C ARG A 33 15.27 9.04 2.90
N LEU A 34 14.06 8.47 2.95
CA LEU A 34 13.09 8.56 1.83
C LEU A 34 12.61 10.01 1.65
N GLU A 35 12.29 10.69 2.74
CA GLU A 35 11.91 12.11 2.73
C GLU A 35 13.03 13.00 2.22
N GLU A 36 14.26 12.82 2.72
CA GLU A 36 15.46 13.55 2.28
C GLU A 36 15.80 13.29 0.80
N ALA A 37 15.52 12.07 0.31
CA ALA A 37 15.70 11.72 -1.10
C ALA A 37 14.68 12.37 -2.04
N GLY A 38 13.64 13.02 -1.50
CA GLY A 38 12.65 13.76 -2.27
C GLY A 38 11.27 13.13 -2.37
N ALA A 39 10.99 12.02 -1.69
CA ALA A 39 9.64 11.45 -1.64
C ALA A 39 8.62 12.51 -1.22
N ALA A 40 7.47 12.55 -1.88
CA ALA A 40 6.40 13.50 -1.56
C ALA A 40 5.45 13.00 -0.50
N ALA A 41 5.29 11.70 -0.38
CA ALA A 41 4.56 11.00 0.67
C ALA A 41 5.12 9.57 0.81
N VAL A 42 4.84 8.93 1.93
CA VAL A 42 5.19 7.53 2.17
C VAL A 42 3.96 6.76 2.62
N VAL A 43 3.78 5.57 2.06
CA VAL A 43 2.84 4.59 2.58
C VAL A 43 3.60 3.68 3.54
N TYR A 44 3.16 3.63 4.79
CA TYR A 44 3.78 2.80 5.83
C TYR A 44 3.57 1.32 5.52
N LYS A 45 4.48 0.47 6.01
CA LYS A 45 4.34 -1.00 5.88
C LYS A 45 2.95 -1.45 6.29
N SER A 46 2.32 -2.30 5.48
CA SER A 46 0.98 -2.80 5.76
C SER A 46 0.92 -3.59 7.06
N LEU A 47 -0.15 -3.37 7.82
CA LEU A 47 -0.60 -4.28 8.86
C LEU A 47 -1.41 -5.39 8.19
N PHE A 48 -1.09 -6.65 8.48
CA PHE A 48 -1.74 -7.82 7.89
C PHE A 48 -2.63 -8.53 8.91
N GLU A 49 -3.75 -9.07 8.45
CA GLU A 49 -4.70 -9.85 9.26
C GLU A 49 -4.04 -11.00 10.00
N GLU A 50 -3.10 -11.68 9.35
CA GLU A 50 -2.37 -12.80 9.95
C GLU A 50 -1.59 -12.38 11.20
N GLN A 51 -1.04 -11.16 11.21
CA GLN A 51 -0.37 -10.60 12.39
C GLN A 51 -1.37 -10.33 13.52
N ILE A 52 -2.56 -9.83 13.17
CA ILE A 52 -3.66 -9.54 14.11
C ILE A 52 -4.17 -10.82 14.75
N GLN A 53 -4.40 -11.86 13.94
CA GLN A 53 -4.93 -13.15 14.43
C GLN A 53 -3.91 -13.88 15.30
N LEU A 54 -2.62 -13.79 14.96
CA LEU A 54 -1.56 -14.41 15.77
C LEU A 54 -1.48 -13.80 17.17
N GLU A 55 -1.54 -12.47 17.29
CA GLU A 55 -1.54 -11.80 18.58
C GLU A 55 -2.79 -12.14 19.42
N ARG A 56 -3.97 -12.18 18.77
CA ARG A 56 -5.21 -12.60 19.46
C ARG A 56 -5.10 -14.02 20.00
N ALA A 57 -4.57 -14.96 19.20
CA ALA A 57 -4.39 -16.33 19.64
C ALA A 57 -3.38 -16.42 20.81
N GLN A 58 -2.30 -15.63 20.79
CA GLN A 58 -1.35 -15.57 21.89
C GLN A 58 -1.97 -14.99 23.17
N LEU A 59 -2.77 -13.93 23.06
CA LEU A 59 -3.49 -13.36 24.20
C LEU A 59 -4.51 -14.33 24.78
N ASP A 60 -5.26 -15.06 23.94
CA ASP A 60 -6.22 -16.07 24.37
C ASP A 60 -5.53 -17.25 25.06
N GLU A 61 -4.35 -17.68 24.55
CA GLU A 61 -3.53 -18.69 25.23
C GLU A 61 -3.02 -18.20 26.59
N GLU A 62 -2.52 -16.97 26.67
CA GLU A 62 -2.06 -16.37 27.93
C GLU A 62 -3.19 -16.26 28.96
N LEU A 63 -4.39 -15.83 28.53
CA LEU A 63 -5.55 -15.71 29.41
C LEU A 63 -6.04 -17.07 29.91
N THR A 64 -6.09 -18.09 29.05
CA THR A 64 -6.47 -19.46 29.46
C THR A 64 -5.41 -20.11 30.35
N GLU A 65 -4.14 -19.75 30.19
CA GLU A 65 -3.05 -20.26 31.03
C GLU A 65 -3.07 -19.70 32.46
N PHE A 66 -3.63 -18.51 32.68
CA PHE A 66 -3.83 -17.96 34.04
C PHE A 66 -4.87 -18.73 34.83
N ASP A 67 -5.83 -19.40 34.19
CA ASP A 67 -6.88 -20.18 34.84
C ASP A 67 -6.44 -21.62 35.24
N GLU A 68 -5.34 -22.18 34.64
CA GLU A 68 -4.93 -23.57 34.81
C GLU A 68 -3.50 -23.76 35.37
N ARG A 69 -2.84 -22.77 35.97
CA ARG A 69 -1.41 -22.89 36.32
C ARG A 69 -1.09 -23.87 37.47
N HIS A 70 -0.34 -24.91 37.10
CA HIS A 70 0.60 -25.59 38.00
C HIS A 70 1.97 -24.88 37.98
N PRO A 71 2.65 -24.70 39.16
CA PRO A 71 3.82 -23.83 39.29
C PRO A 71 5.12 -24.31 38.62
N GLU A 72 5.14 -25.41 37.89
CA GLU A 72 6.37 -26.08 37.42
C GLU A 72 6.55 -26.14 35.89
N MET A 73 5.69 -25.47 35.08
CA MET A 73 5.89 -25.43 33.63
C MET A 73 6.72 -24.23 33.20
N ILE A 74 7.99 -24.44 32.88
CA ILE A 74 8.82 -23.49 32.14
C ILE A 74 8.49 -23.60 30.67
N LYS A 75 7.84 -22.58 30.09
CA LYS A 75 7.63 -22.50 28.64
C LYS A 75 8.84 -21.91 27.95
N THR A 76 9.41 -22.66 27.04
CA THR A 76 10.27 -22.13 25.96
C THR A 76 9.38 -21.79 24.74
N HIS A 77 9.00 -20.56 24.61
CA HIS A 77 8.44 -20.08 23.36
C HIS A 77 9.59 -19.70 22.41
N PRO A 78 9.53 -20.07 21.12
CA PRO A 78 10.42 -19.46 20.15
C PRO A 78 10.13 -17.97 20.09
N ASP A 79 11.16 -17.13 20.19
CA ASP A 79 11.06 -15.70 19.97
C ASP A 79 10.50 -15.48 18.56
N ILE A 80 9.21 -15.16 18.47
CA ILE A 80 8.60 -14.73 17.22
C ILE A 80 8.97 -13.26 17.08
N GLU A 81 9.98 -12.97 16.28
CA GLU A 81 10.41 -11.61 15.89
C GLU A 81 9.35 -10.87 15.05
N HIS A 82 8.08 -10.95 15.39
CA HIS A 82 7.04 -10.22 14.70
C HIS A 82 6.26 -9.38 15.72
N SER A 83 6.51 -8.10 15.63
CA SER A 83 5.76 -7.05 16.32
C SER A 83 4.28 -7.25 16.11
N GLY A 84 3.52 -7.37 17.18
CA GLY A 84 2.07 -7.44 17.16
C GLY A 84 1.42 -6.14 16.60
N PRO A 85 0.10 -6.13 16.36
CA PRO A 85 -0.60 -4.97 15.86
C PRO A 85 -0.50 -3.73 16.75
N GLU A 86 -0.43 -3.87 18.07
CA GLU A 86 -0.25 -2.74 18.99
C GLU A 86 1.14 -2.09 18.82
N GLU A 87 2.18 -2.88 18.65
CA GLU A 87 3.51 -2.36 18.34
C GLU A 87 3.53 -1.69 16.95
N HIS A 88 2.83 -2.27 15.97
CA HIS A 88 2.70 -1.66 14.65
C HIS A 88 2.06 -0.27 14.74
N LEU A 89 0.94 -0.11 15.48
CA LEU A 89 0.27 1.17 15.69
C LEU A 89 1.17 2.18 16.41
N HIS A 90 1.87 1.77 17.45
CA HIS A 90 2.82 2.62 18.15
C HIS A 90 3.99 3.08 17.24
N ASN A 91 4.52 2.19 16.42
CA ASN A 91 5.56 2.53 15.45
C ASN A 91 5.04 3.43 14.33
N LEU A 92 3.77 3.27 13.91
CA LEU A 92 3.10 4.13 12.95
C LEU A 92 2.96 5.56 13.48
N GLU A 93 2.53 5.74 14.74
CA GLU A 93 2.46 7.03 15.42
C GLU A 93 3.85 7.70 15.51
N LYS A 94 4.88 6.95 15.90
CA LYS A 94 6.27 7.44 15.91
C LYS A 94 6.74 7.88 14.51
N ALA A 95 6.39 7.11 13.48
CA ALA A 95 6.74 7.42 12.11
C ALA A 95 6.05 8.72 11.65
N LYS A 96 4.76 8.89 11.99
CA LYS A 96 4.03 10.12 11.69
C LYS A 96 4.69 11.35 12.35
N ASN A 97 5.07 11.24 13.61
CA ASN A 97 5.72 12.31 14.34
C ASN A 97 7.14 12.63 13.83
N ALA A 98 7.79 11.70 13.14
CA ALA A 98 9.15 11.86 12.64
C ALA A 98 9.23 12.49 11.25
N LEU A 99 8.15 12.46 10.46
CA LEU A 99 8.09 12.96 9.08
C LEU A 99 7.42 14.33 8.99
N THR A 100 7.84 15.14 8.02
CA THR A 100 7.17 16.39 7.63
C THR A 100 6.28 16.24 6.41
N ILE A 101 6.51 15.18 5.63
CA ILE A 101 5.67 14.80 4.47
C ILE A 101 4.51 13.92 4.92
N PRO A 102 3.42 13.84 4.13
CA PRO A 102 2.29 12.97 4.43
C PRO A 102 2.71 11.51 4.61
N LEU A 103 2.14 10.89 5.66
CA LEU A 103 2.24 9.46 5.93
C LEU A 103 0.86 8.81 5.79
N VAL A 104 0.77 7.84 4.88
CA VAL A 104 -0.44 7.04 4.65
C VAL A 104 -0.24 5.68 5.31
N ALA A 105 -1.18 5.26 6.15
CA ALA A 105 -1.15 3.91 6.70
C ALA A 105 -1.62 2.89 5.67
N SER A 106 -1.20 1.64 5.77
CA SER A 106 -1.66 0.56 4.91
C SER A 106 -2.19 -0.60 5.73
N LEU A 107 -3.37 -1.10 5.38
CA LEU A 107 -4.04 -2.22 6.03
C LEU A 107 -4.39 -3.28 4.99
N ASN A 108 -4.11 -4.53 5.32
CA ASN A 108 -4.56 -5.71 4.59
C ASN A 108 -5.27 -6.63 5.59
N ALA A 109 -6.58 -6.69 5.53
CA ALA A 109 -7.39 -7.55 6.37
C ALA A 109 -8.26 -8.47 5.50
N VAL A 110 -8.79 -9.52 6.10
CA VAL A 110 -9.65 -10.51 5.46
C VAL A 110 -11.08 -10.39 5.98
N TYR A 111 -11.24 -10.27 7.30
CA TYR A 111 -12.55 -10.22 7.93
C TYR A 111 -13.04 -8.79 8.11
N ARG A 112 -14.35 -8.59 7.90
CA ARG A 112 -15.01 -7.28 7.97
C ARG A 112 -14.81 -6.58 9.31
N GLU A 113 -14.93 -7.33 10.40
CA GLU A 113 -14.79 -6.82 11.77
C GLU A 113 -13.38 -6.25 11.98
N THR A 114 -12.37 -6.95 11.51
CA THR A 114 -10.97 -6.52 11.59
C THR A 114 -10.75 -5.22 10.81
N TRP A 115 -11.31 -5.08 9.60
CA TRP A 115 -11.24 -3.84 8.86
C TRP A 115 -11.76 -2.65 9.69
N VAL A 116 -12.98 -2.78 10.26
CA VAL A 116 -13.63 -1.69 10.98
C VAL A 116 -12.91 -1.35 12.28
N GLU A 117 -12.43 -2.33 13.02
CA GLU A 117 -11.68 -2.11 14.27
C GLU A 117 -10.36 -1.37 14.00
N TYR A 118 -9.55 -1.89 13.08
CA TYR A 118 -8.20 -1.37 12.88
C TYR A 118 -8.15 -0.05 12.12
N VAL A 119 -9.11 0.27 11.24
CA VAL A 119 -9.12 1.60 10.60
C VAL A 119 -9.31 2.72 11.63
N LYS A 120 -10.07 2.50 12.70
CA LYS A 120 -10.21 3.49 13.80
C LYS A 120 -8.91 3.66 14.57
N LYS A 121 -8.31 2.55 15.00
CA LYS A 121 -7.01 2.58 15.71
C LYS A 121 -5.91 3.24 14.85
N ILE A 122 -5.91 2.98 13.55
CA ILE A 122 -4.98 3.62 12.61
C ILE A 122 -5.24 5.13 12.54
N GLU A 123 -6.49 5.57 12.43
CA GLU A 123 -6.82 7.00 12.40
C GLU A 123 -6.35 7.72 13.67
N GLU A 124 -6.47 7.08 14.84
CA GLU A 124 -6.01 7.61 16.13
C GLU A 124 -4.49 7.85 16.19
N THR A 125 -3.70 7.20 15.34
CA THR A 125 -2.26 7.45 15.23
C THR A 125 -1.91 8.79 14.56
N GLY A 126 -2.91 9.49 14.01
CA GLY A 126 -2.75 10.80 13.37
C GLY A 126 -2.18 10.78 11.96
N VAL A 127 -2.21 9.64 11.26
CA VAL A 127 -1.80 9.54 9.85
C VAL A 127 -2.68 10.40 8.94
N ASP A 128 -2.13 10.80 7.78
CA ASP A 128 -2.79 11.70 6.84
C ASP A 128 -3.77 11.00 5.89
N GLY A 129 -3.74 9.68 5.83
CA GLY A 129 -4.61 8.88 4.97
C GLY A 129 -4.47 7.39 5.22
N LEU A 130 -5.34 6.62 4.58
CA LEU A 130 -5.41 5.18 4.70
C LEU A 130 -5.43 4.52 3.31
N GLU A 131 -4.56 3.55 3.08
CA GLU A 131 -4.57 2.68 1.89
C GLU A 131 -5.08 1.29 2.29
N LEU A 132 -6.25 0.90 1.78
CA LEU A 132 -6.77 -0.45 1.94
C LEU A 132 -6.21 -1.34 0.82
N ASN A 133 -5.51 -2.39 1.21
CA ASN A 133 -4.91 -3.30 0.25
C ASN A 133 -5.81 -4.49 0.02
N PHE A 134 -6.60 -4.47 -1.06
CA PHE A 134 -7.43 -5.61 -1.45
C PHE A 134 -6.60 -6.63 -2.23
N TYR A 135 -6.02 -7.54 -1.46
CA TYR A 135 -5.20 -8.62 -1.97
C TYR A 135 -5.91 -9.94 -1.70
N HIS A 136 -6.80 -10.32 -2.62
CA HIS A 136 -7.53 -11.57 -2.53
C HIS A 136 -6.97 -12.59 -3.52
N VAL A 137 -6.59 -13.74 -3.00
CA VAL A 137 -6.23 -14.92 -3.79
C VAL A 137 -7.29 -15.99 -3.50
N PRO A 138 -8.11 -16.39 -4.47
CA PRO A 138 -9.13 -17.41 -4.23
C PRO A 138 -8.48 -18.76 -3.90
N TYR A 139 -8.98 -19.41 -2.86
CA TYR A 139 -8.53 -20.73 -2.40
C TYR A 139 -9.55 -21.85 -2.69
N SER A 140 -10.79 -21.47 -3.04
CA SER A 140 -11.88 -22.39 -3.29
C SER A 140 -12.37 -22.32 -4.73
N PHE A 141 -12.64 -23.48 -5.32
CA PHE A 141 -13.29 -23.56 -6.63
C PHE A 141 -14.78 -23.17 -6.59
N ASP A 142 -15.37 -23.14 -5.41
CA ASP A 142 -16.79 -22.80 -5.19
C ASP A 142 -17.00 -21.32 -4.90
N GLU A 143 -15.93 -20.52 -4.83
CA GLU A 143 -16.00 -19.10 -4.54
C GLU A 143 -16.42 -18.31 -5.79
N ASP A 144 -17.55 -17.60 -5.71
CA ASP A 144 -18.03 -16.76 -6.80
C ASP A 144 -17.32 -15.39 -6.82
N GLY A 145 -16.73 -15.05 -7.97
CA GLY A 145 -16.01 -13.78 -8.15
C GLY A 145 -16.87 -12.55 -7.86
N LYS A 146 -18.17 -12.62 -8.12
CA LYS A 146 -19.10 -11.52 -7.80
C LYS A 146 -19.26 -11.34 -6.29
N SER A 147 -19.26 -12.41 -5.51
CA SER A 147 -19.36 -12.32 -4.04
C SER A 147 -18.13 -11.64 -3.45
N ILE A 148 -16.94 -11.88 -3.99
CA ILE A 148 -15.69 -11.22 -3.60
C ILE A 148 -15.77 -9.71 -3.87
N GLU A 149 -16.19 -9.33 -5.08
CA GLU A 149 -16.36 -7.92 -5.47
C GLU A 149 -17.37 -7.19 -4.55
N ASP A 150 -18.54 -7.81 -4.30
CA ASP A 150 -19.59 -7.23 -3.46
C ASP A 150 -19.10 -7.10 -1.99
N GLN A 151 -18.37 -8.06 -1.45
CA GLN A 151 -17.75 -7.98 -0.12
C GLN A 151 -16.75 -6.82 -0.02
N GLN A 152 -15.88 -6.64 -1.01
CA GLN A 152 -14.92 -5.53 -1.03
C GLN A 152 -15.62 -4.18 -1.03
N ILE A 153 -16.70 -4.03 -1.79
CA ILE A 153 -17.49 -2.80 -1.84
C ILE A 153 -18.20 -2.53 -0.50
N ASP A 154 -18.71 -3.58 0.15
CA ASP A 154 -19.35 -3.45 1.46
C ASP A 154 -18.34 -3.08 2.55
N ILE A 155 -17.14 -3.65 2.53
CA ILE A 155 -16.04 -3.25 3.40
C ILE A 155 -15.72 -1.75 3.21
N LEU A 156 -15.62 -1.27 1.97
CA LEU A 156 -15.38 0.15 1.71
C LEU A 156 -16.46 1.06 2.29
N ARG A 157 -17.74 0.68 2.15
CA ARG A 157 -18.85 1.43 2.72
C ARG A 157 -18.75 1.53 4.24
N GLU A 158 -18.37 0.43 4.88
CA GLU A 158 -18.22 0.42 6.34
C GLU A 158 -16.99 1.22 6.78
N VAL A 159 -15.85 1.06 6.11
CA VAL A 159 -14.65 1.86 6.42
C VAL A 159 -14.94 3.35 6.29
N LYS A 160 -15.55 3.78 5.19
CA LYS A 160 -15.89 5.21 4.96
C LYS A 160 -16.86 5.80 6.00
N LYS A 161 -17.67 4.99 6.65
CA LYS A 161 -18.53 5.43 7.78
C LYS A 161 -17.77 5.61 9.08
N ASN A 162 -16.64 4.95 9.24
CA ASN A 162 -15.94 4.81 10.51
C ASN A 162 -14.66 5.66 10.59
N VAL A 163 -14.20 6.27 9.48
CA VAL A 163 -13.03 7.16 9.47
C VAL A 163 -13.33 8.47 8.75
N SER A 164 -12.67 9.53 9.16
CA SER A 164 -12.74 10.87 8.56
C SER A 164 -11.56 11.15 7.62
N ILE A 165 -10.42 10.49 7.83
CA ILE A 165 -9.24 10.62 6.96
C ILE A 165 -9.53 10.10 5.55
N PRO A 166 -8.81 10.60 4.53
CA PRO A 166 -8.97 10.11 3.17
C PRO A 166 -8.57 8.64 3.04
N VAL A 167 -9.33 7.91 2.21
CA VAL A 167 -9.15 6.47 1.99
C VAL A 167 -8.88 6.20 0.52
N SER A 168 -7.81 5.48 0.23
CA SER A 168 -7.54 4.87 -1.08
C SER A 168 -7.68 3.35 -1.02
N VAL A 169 -7.88 2.74 -2.18
CA VAL A 169 -7.79 1.28 -2.31
C VAL A 169 -6.69 0.91 -3.29
N LYS A 170 -5.90 -0.08 -2.92
CA LYS A 170 -4.92 -0.69 -3.80
C LYS A 170 -5.47 -2.02 -4.29
N LEU A 171 -5.58 -2.13 -5.62
CA LEU A 171 -6.24 -3.25 -6.28
C LEU A 171 -5.25 -4.17 -6.98
N SER A 172 -5.63 -5.43 -7.13
CA SER A 172 -5.02 -6.33 -8.11
C SER A 172 -5.59 -6.04 -9.51
N PRO A 173 -4.93 -6.45 -10.58
CA PRO A 173 -5.50 -6.33 -11.93
C PRO A 173 -6.49 -7.46 -12.29
N PHE A 174 -6.69 -8.44 -11.40
CA PHE A 174 -7.38 -9.70 -11.71
C PHE A 174 -8.88 -9.67 -11.35
N TYR A 175 -9.62 -8.79 -12.01
CA TYR A 175 -11.07 -8.74 -11.97
C TYR A 175 -11.63 -9.03 -13.38
N ASN A 176 -12.80 -9.63 -13.49
CA ASN A 176 -13.44 -9.86 -14.79
C ASN A 176 -13.72 -8.55 -15.54
N ASN A 177 -14.21 -7.53 -14.82
CA ASN A 177 -14.41 -6.19 -15.35
C ASN A 177 -13.98 -5.16 -14.31
N LEU A 178 -12.68 -4.89 -14.27
CA LEU A 178 -12.08 -3.95 -13.32
C LEU A 178 -12.68 -2.54 -13.40
N LEU A 179 -13.03 -2.05 -14.60
CA LEU A 179 -13.66 -0.73 -14.76
C LEU A 179 -15.03 -0.66 -14.07
N ASN A 180 -15.81 -1.75 -14.12
CA ASN A 180 -17.08 -1.81 -13.42
C ASN A 180 -16.89 -1.84 -11.90
N VAL A 181 -15.92 -2.60 -11.41
CA VAL A 181 -15.57 -2.67 -9.97
C VAL A 181 -15.11 -1.31 -9.48
N ILE A 182 -14.18 -0.66 -10.17
CA ILE A 182 -13.68 0.68 -9.80
C ILE A 182 -14.82 1.70 -9.78
N ARG A 183 -15.72 1.69 -10.78
CA ARG A 183 -16.89 2.58 -10.77
C ARG A 183 -17.76 2.39 -9.54
N LYS A 184 -18.06 1.15 -9.15
CA LYS A 184 -18.86 0.86 -7.94
C LYS A 184 -18.14 1.31 -6.66
N MET A 185 -16.82 1.18 -6.61
CA MET A 185 -16.01 1.67 -5.49
C MET A 185 -15.96 3.21 -5.45
N ASP A 186 -15.89 3.87 -6.61
CA ASP A 186 -15.94 5.33 -6.75
C ASP A 186 -17.30 5.89 -6.28
N GLU A 187 -18.41 5.19 -6.54
CA GLU A 187 -19.75 5.52 -6.03
C GLU A 187 -19.81 5.54 -4.48
N VAL A 188 -18.93 4.81 -3.81
CA VAL A 188 -18.76 4.86 -2.33
C VAL A 188 -18.02 6.12 -1.87
N LYS A 189 -17.49 6.93 -2.82
CA LYS A 189 -16.73 8.17 -2.56
C LYS A 189 -15.43 7.91 -1.81
N ILE A 190 -14.70 6.87 -2.18
CA ILE A 190 -13.30 6.73 -1.77
C ILE A 190 -12.46 7.82 -2.45
N ASN A 191 -11.33 8.14 -1.85
CA ASN A 191 -10.54 9.29 -2.28
C ASN A 191 -9.53 8.96 -3.38
N GLY A 192 -9.16 7.67 -3.56
CA GLY A 192 -8.21 7.31 -4.59
C GLY A 192 -8.08 5.81 -4.85
N PHE A 193 -7.45 5.49 -5.99
CA PHE A 193 -7.19 4.13 -6.47
C PHE A 193 -5.71 3.96 -6.75
N VAL A 194 -5.11 2.92 -6.19
CA VAL A 194 -3.72 2.55 -6.46
C VAL A 194 -3.69 1.35 -7.42
N LEU A 195 -3.13 1.53 -8.59
CA LEU A 195 -3.10 0.57 -9.70
C LEU A 195 -1.66 0.27 -10.09
N PHE A 196 -1.09 -0.89 -9.78
CA PHE A 196 -1.71 -2.05 -9.15
C PHE A 196 -0.84 -2.59 -8.02
N ASN A 197 -1.44 -3.47 -7.20
CA ASN A 197 -0.65 -4.36 -6.37
C ASN A 197 0.01 -5.43 -7.24
N ARG A 198 1.18 -5.91 -6.81
CA ARG A 198 1.83 -7.03 -7.45
C ARG A 198 1.58 -8.29 -6.64
N PHE A 199 1.09 -9.35 -7.29
CA PHE A 199 0.96 -10.64 -6.66
C PHE A 199 2.33 -11.26 -6.42
N PHE A 200 2.39 -12.05 -5.36
CA PHE A 200 3.47 -12.96 -5.12
C PHE A 200 3.44 -14.05 -6.22
N GLU A 201 4.56 -14.23 -6.89
CA GLU A 201 4.74 -15.23 -7.94
C GLU A 201 5.70 -16.29 -7.40
N PRO A 202 5.20 -17.51 -7.06
CA PRO A 202 6.05 -18.60 -6.60
C PRO A 202 6.93 -19.13 -7.74
N GLU A 203 8.07 -19.70 -7.39
CA GLU A 203 9.00 -20.34 -8.29
C GLU A 203 9.36 -21.73 -7.76
N ILE A 204 9.80 -22.63 -8.64
CA ILE A 204 10.34 -23.94 -8.26
C ILE A 204 11.82 -23.99 -8.62
N ASP A 205 12.65 -24.32 -7.63
CA ASP A 205 14.05 -24.68 -7.86
C ASP A 205 14.09 -26.11 -8.40
N ILE A 206 14.32 -26.25 -9.70
CA ILE A 206 14.29 -27.54 -10.38
C ILE A 206 15.45 -28.48 -10.01
N GLU A 207 16.55 -27.93 -9.51
CA GLU A 207 17.70 -28.73 -9.09
C GLU A 207 17.50 -29.34 -7.69
N LYS A 208 16.72 -28.64 -6.85
CA LYS A 208 16.40 -29.09 -5.49
C LYS A 208 15.01 -29.72 -5.38
N GLU A 209 14.18 -29.57 -6.41
CA GLU A 209 12.76 -29.97 -6.42
C GLU A 209 11.96 -29.36 -5.26
N GLU A 210 12.28 -28.09 -4.90
CA GLU A 210 11.71 -27.37 -3.78
C GLU A 210 11.03 -26.06 -4.23
N HIS A 211 10.05 -25.60 -3.45
CA HIS A 211 9.48 -24.26 -3.62
C HIS A 211 10.54 -23.18 -3.33
N ARG A 212 10.64 -22.23 -4.24
CA ARG A 212 11.46 -21.04 -4.08
C ARG A 212 10.56 -19.81 -3.94
N PHE A 213 10.88 -18.96 -2.97
CA PHE A 213 10.16 -17.73 -2.69
C PHE A 213 11.04 -16.51 -3.01
N PRO A 214 11.19 -16.12 -4.29
CA PRO A 214 12.03 -15.01 -4.67
C PRO A 214 11.42 -13.69 -4.18
N PHE A 215 12.30 -12.70 -3.96
CA PHE A 215 11.85 -11.35 -3.66
C PHE A 215 11.31 -10.71 -4.96
N ASN A 216 9.99 -10.78 -5.16
CA ASN A 216 9.29 -10.40 -6.39
C ASN A 216 9.28 -8.88 -6.62
N LEU A 217 10.38 -8.32 -7.13
CA LEU A 217 10.42 -6.94 -7.58
C LEU A 217 9.81 -6.81 -8.97
N SER A 218 9.15 -5.68 -9.25
CA SER A 218 8.66 -5.38 -10.58
C SER A 218 9.83 -5.11 -11.56
N SER A 219 9.57 -5.30 -12.82
CA SER A 219 10.49 -5.07 -13.94
C SER A 219 10.11 -3.82 -14.75
N LYS A 220 11.06 -3.32 -15.59
CA LYS A 220 10.87 -2.15 -16.47
C LYS A 220 9.84 -2.41 -17.53
N GLY A 221 8.97 -3.18 -17.60
CA GLY A 221 7.91 -3.39 -18.61
C GLY A 221 6.55 -3.43 -17.95
N ASP A 222 6.53 -3.65 -16.64
CA ASP A 222 5.31 -3.87 -15.89
C ASP A 222 4.42 -2.62 -15.80
N TYR A 223 4.97 -1.44 -16.08
CA TYR A 223 4.22 -0.18 -16.09
C TYR A 223 3.11 -0.10 -17.16
N LYS A 224 3.16 -0.94 -18.20
CA LYS A 224 2.22 -0.84 -19.33
C LYS A 224 0.77 -1.09 -18.94
N LEU A 225 0.54 -1.98 -17.97
CA LEU A 225 -0.80 -2.27 -17.49
C LEU A 225 -1.37 -1.10 -16.67
N PRO A 226 -0.70 -0.58 -15.62
CA PRO A 226 -1.16 0.63 -14.92
C PRO A 226 -1.32 1.84 -15.87
N LEU A 227 -0.44 2.02 -16.87
CA LEU A 227 -0.57 3.07 -17.87
C LEU A 227 -1.90 2.99 -18.62
N ARG A 228 -2.28 1.79 -19.07
CA ARG A 228 -3.55 1.56 -19.76
C ARG A 228 -4.73 1.95 -18.89
N TYR A 229 -4.73 1.53 -17.63
CA TYR A 229 -5.85 1.80 -16.74
C TYR A 229 -5.91 3.25 -16.27
N ALA A 230 -4.78 3.92 -16.08
CA ALA A 230 -4.77 5.37 -15.85
C ALA A 230 -5.52 6.10 -16.99
N GLY A 231 -5.20 5.79 -18.26
CA GLY A 231 -5.88 6.40 -19.40
C GLY A 231 -7.36 6.04 -19.52
N LEU A 232 -7.76 4.82 -19.16
CA LEU A 232 -9.17 4.40 -19.21
C LEU A 232 -10.01 5.05 -18.10
N LEU A 233 -9.41 5.35 -16.97
CA LEU A 233 -10.09 5.92 -15.80
C LEU A 233 -10.10 7.45 -15.81
N TYR A 234 -9.16 8.07 -16.48
CA TYR A 234 -9.04 9.52 -16.56
C TYR A 234 -10.38 10.17 -16.98
N ASN A 235 -10.86 11.14 -16.21
CA ASN A 235 -12.16 11.79 -16.35
C ASN A 235 -13.40 10.87 -16.28
N ASN A 236 -13.25 9.61 -15.91
CA ASN A 236 -14.36 8.66 -15.76
C ASN A 236 -14.67 8.30 -14.30
N ILE A 237 -13.84 8.71 -13.37
CA ILE A 237 -14.01 8.54 -11.93
C ILE A 237 -13.72 9.86 -11.20
N GLN A 238 -14.14 9.96 -9.95
CA GLN A 238 -13.92 11.13 -9.08
C GLN A 238 -12.70 10.95 -8.15
N GLY A 239 -12.40 9.71 -7.79
CA GLY A 239 -11.23 9.39 -6.96
C GLY A 239 -9.92 9.57 -7.73
N ASP A 240 -8.86 10.00 -7.02
CA ASP A 240 -7.53 10.19 -7.58
C ASP A 240 -6.93 8.86 -8.07
N ILE A 241 -6.09 8.93 -9.10
CA ILE A 241 -5.42 7.77 -9.70
C ILE A 241 -3.93 7.78 -9.32
N CYS A 242 -3.50 6.76 -8.59
CA CYS A 242 -2.10 6.52 -8.29
C CYS A 242 -1.59 5.29 -9.05
N SER A 243 -0.69 5.48 -10.02
CA SER A 243 -0.11 4.37 -10.77
C SER A 243 1.03 3.72 -10.00
N SER A 244 1.05 2.39 -9.94
CA SER A 244 2.08 1.61 -9.25
C SER A 244 2.53 0.44 -10.12
N THR A 245 3.71 -0.12 -9.79
CA THR A 245 4.34 -1.24 -10.49
C THR A 245 5.07 -0.85 -11.79
N GLY A 246 6.33 -1.22 -11.88
CA GLY A 246 7.16 -1.03 -13.09
C GLY A 246 7.67 0.39 -13.33
N ILE A 247 7.60 1.28 -12.34
CA ILE A 247 8.04 2.67 -12.44
C ILE A 247 9.49 2.79 -11.93
N PHE A 248 10.43 3.06 -12.84
CA PHE A 248 11.86 3.04 -12.55
C PHE A 248 12.59 4.34 -12.87
N SER A 249 11.96 5.28 -13.57
CA SER A 249 12.57 6.54 -14.00
C SER A 249 11.57 7.69 -13.93
N GLY A 250 12.07 8.93 -13.97
CA GLY A 250 11.21 10.11 -14.10
C GLY A 250 10.40 10.09 -15.40
N HIS A 251 10.92 9.49 -16.46
CA HIS A 251 10.18 9.30 -17.71
C HIS A 251 8.99 8.35 -17.55
N ASP A 252 9.08 7.34 -16.66
CA ASP A 252 7.94 6.47 -16.36
C ASP A 252 6.86 7.23 -15.59
N VAL A 253 7.26 8.09 -14.62
CA VAL A 253 6.35 8.99 -13.91
C VAL A 253 5.62 9.90 -14.89
N ILE A 254 6.36 10.58 -15.79
CA ILE A 254 5.79 11.45 -16.82
C ILE A 254 4.74 10.70 -17.67
N ARG A 255 5.02 9.46 -18.08
CA ARG A 255 4.05 8.65 -18.82
C ARG A 255 2.73 8.45 -18.06
N MET A 256 2.83 8.19 -16.75
CA MET A 256 1.64 8.00 -15.90
C MET A 256 0.82 9.28 -15.77
N ILE A 257 1.49 10.41 -15.52
CA ILE A 257 0.82 11.71 -15.41
C ILE A 257 0.17 12.10 -16.76
N LEU A 258 0.86 11.92 -17.87
CA LEU A 258 0.30 12.18 -19.21
C LEU A 258 -0.88 11.25 -19.55
N ALA A 259 -0.95 10.07 -18.95
CA ALA A 259 -2.08 9.16 -19.09
C ALA A 259 -3.26 9.51 -18.17
N GLY A 260 -3.08 10.42 -17.21
CA GLY A 260 -4.13 10.88 -16.31
C GLY A 260 -3.99 10.40 -14.86
N ALA A 261 -2.84 9.87 -14.47
CA ALA A 261 -2.58 9.60 -13.05
C ALA A 261 -2.23 10.92 -12.32
N ASP A 262 -2.67 11.05 -11.07
CA ASP A 262 -2.36 12.19 -10.20
C ASP A 262 -1.00 12.03 -9.54
N CYS A 263 -0.60 10.80 -9.26
CA CYS A 263 0.72 10.46 -8.70
C CYS A 263 1.14 9.03 -9.05
N THR A 264 2.31 8.65 -8.56
CA THR A 264 2.86 7.29 -8.74
C THR A 264 3.38 6.74 -7.43
N GLN A 265 3.22 5.42 -7.21
CA GLN A 265 3.89 4.70 -6.13
C GLN A 265 5.09 3.92 -6.64
N VAL A 266 6.23 4.10 -5.99
CA VAL A 266 7.49 3.42 -6.29
C VAL A 266 7.96 2.58 -5.09
N VAL A 267 8.39 1.35 -5.35
CA VAL A 267 8.97 0.44 -4.37
C VAL A 267 10.20 -0.26 -4.95
N SER A 268 10.02 -1.06 -5.99
CA SER A 268 11.07 -1.90 -6.58
C SER A 268 12.31 -1.10 -7.01
N THR A 269 12.11 0.10 -7.55
CA THR A 269 13.21 0.97 -7.95
C THR A 269 14.08 1.41 -6.78
N ILE A 270 13.50 1.59 -5.58
CA ILE A 270 14.22 1.98 -4.36
C ILE A 270 15.10 0.82 -3.87
N TYR A 271 14.59 -0.41 -3.91
CA TYR A 271 15.37 -1.60 -3.57
C TYR A 271 16.55 -1.81 -4.51
N ILE A 272 16.34 -1.63 -5.80
CA ILE A 272 17.38 -1.84 -6.85
C ILE A 272 18.35 -0.67 -6.89
N ASN A 273 17.86 0.58 -6.97
CA ASN A 273 18.65 1.77 -7.29
C ASN A 273 18.96 2.63 -6.04
N LYS A 274 18.50 2.24 -4.84
CA LYS A 274 18.66 2.93 -3.56
C LYS A 274 17.85 4.24 -3.45
N PHE A 275 17.84 4.83 -2.25
CA PHE A 275 17.03 6.01 -1.92
C PHE A 275 17.29 7.23 -2.82
N GLY A 276 18.56 7.54 -3.07
CA GLY A 276 18.95 8.71 -3.89
C GLY A 276 18.41 8.70 -5.31
N HIS A 277 17.90 7.56 -5.79
CA HIS A 277 17.31 7.47 -7.11
C HIS A 277 16.02 8.30 -7.28
N ILE A 278 15.30 8.57 -6.19
CA ILE A 278 14.14 9.48 -6.22
C ILE A 278 14.55 10.85 -6.73
N GLY A 279 15.68 11.41 -6.24
CA GLY A 279 16.24 12.67 -6.73
C GLY A 279 16.59 12.64 -8.21
N ASN A 280 17.12 11.52 -8.71
CA ASN A 280 17.38 11.35 -10.15
C ASN A 280 16.10 11.38 -10.97
N MET A 281 15.05 10.69 -10.50
CA MET A 281 13.74 10.68 -11.16
C MET A 281 13.13 12.08 -11.22
N LEU A 282 13.22 12.86 -10.14
CA LEU A 282 12.78 14.26 -10.11
C LEU A 282 13.56 15.13 -11.10
N SER A 283 14.87 15.00 -11.14
CA SER A 283 15.71 15.73 -12.10
C SER A 283 15.40 15.38 -13.57
N GLU A 284 15.04 14.13 -13.87
CA GLU A 284 14.58 13.73 -15.20
C GLU A 284 13.26 14.41 -15.57
N MET A 285 12.33 14.51 -14.60
CA MET A 285 11.04 15.18 -14.81
C MET A 285 11.22 16.67 -15.04
N GLU A 286 12.00 17.36 -14.20
CA GLU A 286 12.30 18.79 -14.35
C GLU A 286 12.92 19.11 -15.71
N LYS A 287 13.94 18.37 -16.10
CA LYS A 287 14.60 18.53 -17.43
C LYS A 287 13.60 18.32 -18.58
N TRP A 288 12.73 17.33 -18.47
CA TRP A 288 11.74 17.07 -19.51
C TRP A 288 10.75 18.24 -19.62
N MET A 289 10.23 18.76 -18.48
CA MET A 289 9.32 19.90 -18.45
C MET A 289 9.99 21.16 -19.02
N GLU A 290 11.21 21.46 -18.59
CA GLU A 290 11.98 22.60 -19.12
C GLU A 290 12.16 22.50 -20.64
N ASN A 291 12.54 21.32 -21.16
CA ASN A 291 12.70 21.09 -22.59
C ASN A 291 11.40 21.23 -23.40
N LYS A 292 10.24 21.03 -22.76
CA LYS A 292 8.91 21.18 -23.35
C LYS A 292 8.29 22.56 -23.11
N GLY A 293 8.92 23.41 -22.30
CA GLY A 293 8.40 24.72 -21.93
C GLY A 293 7.22 24.68 -20.97
N TYR A 294 7.11 23.61 -20.18
CA TYR A 294 6.15 23.52 -19.08
C TYR A 294 6.73 24.18 -17.82
N ASN A 295 5.86 24.83 -17.07
CA ASN A 295 6.21 25.49 -15.81
C ASN A 295 5.81 24.63 -14.61
#